data_c06bb41ca7654f961e7f97a111951c55
#
_entry.id   c06bb41ca7654f961e7f97a111951c55
#
_cell.length_a   1.000
_cell.length_b   1.000
_cell.length_c   1.000
_cell.angle_alpha   90.00
_cell.angle_beta   90.00
_cell.angle_gamma   90.00
#
_symmetry.space_group_name_H-M   'P 1'
#
loop_
_entity.id
_entity.type
_entity.pdbx_description
1 polymer ?
#
loop_
_entity_poly.entity_id
_entity_poly.type
_entity_poly.pdbx_seq_one_letter_code
_entity_poly.pdbx_strand_id
1 'polypeptide(L)'
;MLTKRFLVSVLIAITCVQLVSSLTCYTCLNANDCKKARKTTCTVAAANETSHHLGVYHQNVRWVPMYRYDCLALKYTYQNNNTVTHQLHGCVHPDVNACNLYLKPQYSSWRRAQCKVCSGDKCNKNPAGALSRSHYTIVAAGLALVLAKIYA
;
A
#
# COMPACT_ATOMS: atom_id res chain seq x y z
N MET A 1 39.11 -23.13 5.42
CA MET A 1 38.63 -22.05 4.54
C MET A 1 37.25 -22.31 3.97
N LEU A 2 36.87 -23.55 3.66
CA LEU A 2 35.54 -23.91 3.06
C LEU A 2 34.37 -23.60 3.98
N THR A 3 34.48 -23.93 5.28
CA THR A 3 33.45 -23.71 6.31
C THR A 3 33.09 -22.22 6.51
N LYS A 4 34.08 -21.33 6.47
CA LYS A 4 33.82 -19.88 6.57
C LYS A 4 33.05 -19.34 5.36
N ARG A 5 33.37 -19.80 4.15
CA ARG A 5 32.66 -19.42 2.93
C ARG A 5 31.22 -19.94 2.90
N PHE A 6 31.01 -21.16 3.40
CA PHE A 6 29.68 -21.76 3.53
C PHE A 6 28.80 -21.00 4.51
N LEU A 7 29.34 -20.66 5.70
CA LEU A 7 28.62 -19.86 6.70
C LEU A 7 28.23 -18.46 6.19
N VAL A 8 29.13 -17.79 5.45
CA VAL A 8 28.84 -16.48 4.85
C VAL A 8 27.74 -16.59 3.79
N SER A 9 27.76 -17.63 2.94
CA SER A 9 26.73 -17.86 1.94
C SER A 9 25.36 -18.13 2.57
N VAL A 10 25.31 -18.92 3.63
CA VAL A 10 24.07 -19.22 4.38
C VAL A 10 23.53 -17.96 5.06
N LEU A 11 24.38 -17.14 5.68
CA LEU A 11 23.99 -15.86 6.25
C LEU A 11 23.43 -14.87 5.22
N ILE A 12 24.06 -14.79 4.05
CA ILE A 12 23.57 -13.95 2.94
C ILE A 12 22.21 -14.46 2.44
N ALA A 13 22.04 -15.76 2.28
CA ALA A 13 20.76 -16.36 1.87
C ALA A 13 19.65 -16.08 2.88
N ILE A 14 19.92 -16.20 4.18
CA ILE A 14 18.96 -15.92 5.24
C ILE A 14 18.60 -14.44 5.28
N THR A 15 19.54 -13.51 5.10
CA THR A 15 19.27 -12.08 5.06
C THR A 15 18.49 -11.68 3.81
N CYS A 16 18.72 -12.31 2.66
CA CYS A 16 17.94 -12.07 1.44
C CYS A 16 16.49 -12.52 1.56
N VAL A 17 16.21 -13.63 2.26
CA VAL A 17 14.83 -14.14 2.46
C VAL A 17 14.00 -13.20 3.34
N GLN A 18 14.62 -12.48 4.26
CA GLN A 18 13.90 -11.54 5.16
C GLN A 18 13.53 -10.21 4.49
N LEU A 19 14.01 -9.94 3.27
CA LEU A 19 13.73 -8.70 2.54
C LEU A 19 12.43 -8.74 1.72
N VAL A 20 11.66 -9.82 1.78
CA VAL A 20 10.28 -9.83 1.24
C VAL A 20 9.38 -9.09 2.22
N SER A 21 9.49 -7.77 2.23
CA SER A 21 8.56 -6.93 2.98
C SER A 21 7.21 -6.94 2.29
N SER A 22 6.26 -7.64 2.89
CA SER A 22 4.87 -7.57 2.47
C SER A 22 4.35 -6.15 2.69
N LEU A 23 3.80 -5.53 1.64
CA LEU A 23 3.23 -4.19 1.71
C LEU A 23 2.12 -4.13 2.76
N THR A 24 2.17 -3.16 3.65
CA THR A 24 1.12 -2.87 4.63
C THR A 24 0.44 -1.56 4.26
N CYS A 25 -0.89 -1.53 4.20
CA CYS A 25 -1.68 -0.34 3.96
C CYS A 25 -2.59 -0.01 5.14
N TYR A 26 -3.02 1.24 5.24
CA TYR A 26 -4.17 1.58 6.06
C TYR A 26 -5.45 1.15 5.35
N THR A 27 -6.40 0.56 6.10
CA THR A 27 -7.67 0.08 5.57
C THR A 27 -8.85 0.64 6.37
N CYS A 28 -9.85 1.11 5.67
CA CYS A 28 -11.12 1.57 6.19
C CYS A 28 -12.16 1.64 5.07
N LEU A 29 -13.43 1.45 5.37
CA LEU A 29 -14.51 1.33 4.37
C LEU A 29 -15.46 2.53 4.35
N ASN A 30 -15.39 3.42 5.33
CA ASN A 30 -16.23 4.61 5.44
C ASN A 30 -15.52 5.73 6.22
N ALA A 31 -16.09 6.93 6.21
CA ALA A 31 -15.48 8.10 6.83
C ALA A 31 -15.26 7.97 8.35
N ASN A 32 -16.10 7.22 9.07
CA ASN A 32 -15.94 7.01 10.51
C ASN A 32 -14.81 6.04 10.81
N ASP A 33 -14.74 4.90 10.09
CA ASP A 33 -13.65 3.94 10.22
C ASP A 33 -12.31 4.56 9.87
N CYS A 34 -12.30 5.46 8.88
CA CYS A 34 -11.08 6.12 8.42
C CYS A 34 -10.47 7.09 9.45
N LYS A 35 -11.22 7.49 10.49
CA LYS A 35 -10.66 8.22 11.64
C LYS A 35 -9.69 7.36 12.44
N LYS A 36 -9.92 6.02 12.47
CA LYS A 36 -9.10 5.01 13.15
C LYS A 36 -8.77 3.84 12.21
N ALA A 37 -8.29 4.17 11.01
CA ALA A 37 -7.95 3.19 9.98
C ALA A 37 -7.01 2.10 10.52
N ARG A 38 -7.33 0.85 10.23
CA ARG A 38 -6.52 -0.31 10.62
C ARG A 38 -5.33 -0.48 9.68
N LYS A 39 -4.30 -1.16 10.13
CA LYS A 39 -3.17 -1.58 9.29
C LYS A 39 -3.42 -3.01 8.83
N THR A 40 -3.34 -3.24 7.55
CA THR A 40 -3.55 -4.56 6.93
C THR A 40 -2.41 -4.88 6.00
N THR A 41 -1.83 -6.06 6.15
CA THR A 41 -0.87 -6.60 5.17
C THR A 41 -1.61 -6.93 3.88
N CYS A 42 -1.10 -6.44 2.76
CA CYS A 42 -1.73 -6.67 1.46
C CYS A 42 -1.60 -8.13 1.03
N THR A 43 -2.75 -8.70 0.70
CA THR A 43 -2.92 -10.03 0.14
C THR A 43 -3.89 -9.95 -1.03
N VAL A 44 -4.01 -11.02 -1.80
CA VAL A 44 -5.04 -11.12 -2.87
C VAL A 44 -6.44 -10.88 -2.30
N ALA A 45 -6.74 -11.46 -1.14
CA ALA A 45 -8.05 -11.28 -0.48
C ALA A 45 -8.31 -9.82 -0.10
N ALA A 46 -7.33 -9.13 0.52
CA ALA A 46 -7.47 -7.73 0.91
C ALA A 46 -7.61 -6.79 -0.31
N ALA A 47 -6.89 -7.05 -1.40
CA ALA A 47 -7.01 -6.26 -2.63
C ALA A 47 -8.35 -6.52 -3.34
N ASN A 48 -8.83 -7.74 -3.33
CA ASN A 48 -10.14 -8.10 -3.88
C ASN A 48 -11.29 -7.47 -3.08
N GLU A 49 -11.21 -7.45 -1.76
CA GLU A 49 -12.16 -6.75 -0.89
C GLU A 49 -12.26 -5.27 -1.24
N THR A 50 -11.12 -4.60 -1.38
CA THR A 50 -11.08 -3.19 -1.82
C THR A 50 -11.69 -3.01 -3.21
N SER A 51 -11.37 -3.91 -4.16
CA SER A 51 -11.92 -3.88 -5.51
C SER A 51 -13.43 -4.11 -5.52
N HIS A 52 -13.95 -4.99 -4.66
CA HIS A 52 -15.39 -5.17 -4.48
C HIS A 52 -16.07 -3.88 -4.01
N HIS A 53 -15.52 -3.21 -2.98
CA HIS A 53 -16.03 -1.92 -2.51
C HIS A 53 -15.95 -0.82 -3.59
N LEU A 54 -14.88 -0.79 -4.38
CA LEU A 54 -14.79 0.11 -5.53
C LEU A 54 -15.93 -0.17 -6.53
N GLY A 55 -16.25 -1.45 -6.79
CA GLY A 55 -17.30 -1.89 -7.70
C GLY A 55 -18.73 -1.50 -7.26
N VAL A 56 -18.95 -1.19 -5.98
CA VAL A 56 -20.23 -0.66 -5.50
C VAL A 56 -20.50 0.72 -6.12
N TYR A 57 -19.50 1.58 -6.21
CA TYR A 57 -19.64 2.99 -6.59
C TYR A 57 -19.16 3.29 -8.00
N HIS A 58 -18.26 2.46 -8.56
CA HIS A 58 -17.63 2.70 -9.86
C HIS A 58 -18.06 1.69 -10.92
N GLN A 59 -17.91 2.11 -12.17
CA GLN A 59 -18.10 1.27 -13.34
C GLN A 59 -16.80 0.54 -13.68
N ASN A 60 -16.92 -0.66 -14.29
CA ASN A 60 -15.82 -1.39 -14.92
C ASN A 60 -14.61 -1.67 -14.02
N VAL A 61 -14.83 -1.91 -12.74
CA VAL A 61 -13.78 -2.35 -11.82
C VAL A 61 -13.35 -3.77 -12.22
N ARG A 62 -12.09 -3.92 -12.62
CA ARG A 62 -11.53 -5.20 -13.05
C ARG A 62 -11.05 -6.01 -11.83
N TRP A 63 -11.29 -7.30 -11.88
CA TRP A 63 -10.67 -8.27 -11.00
C TRP A 63 -9.36 -8.72 -11.63
N VAL A 64 -8.24 -8.52 -10.92
CA VAL A 64 -6.91 -8.84 -11.44
C VAL A 64 -6.25 -9.84 -10.49
N PRO A 65 -5.96 -11.07 -10.94
CA PRO A 65 -5.26 -12.08 -10.13
C PRO A 65 -3.75 -11.82 -10.17
N MET A 66 -3.28 -10.78 -9.47
CA MET A 66 -1.86 -10.44 -9.40
C MET A 66 -1.39 -10.37 -7.95
N TYR A 67 -0.10 -10.67 -7.74
CA TYR A 67 0.56 -10.61 -6.43
C TYR A 67 1.27 -9.28 -6.17
N ARG A 68 0.98 -8.26 -6.97
CA ARG A 68 1.50 -6.92 -6.79
C ARG A 68 0.40 -6.03 -6.26
N TYR A 69 0.73 -5.22 -5.24
CA TYR A 69 -0.24 -4.39 -4.53
C TYR A 69 0.28 -2.98 -4.38
N ASP A 70 -0.66 -2.04 -4.36
CA ASP A 70 -0.47 -0.64 -3.96
C ASP A 70 -1.43 -0.31 -2.82
N CYS A 71 -1.16 0.78 -2.12
CA CYS A 71 -2.09 1.33 -1.13
C CYS A 71 -2.95 2.41 -1.77
N LEU A 72 -4.26 2.33 -1.58
CA LEU A 72 -5.26 3.31 -2.02
C LEU A 72 -5.73 4.18 -0.87
N ALA A 73 -5.85 5.49 -1.10
CA ALA A 73 -6.65 6.42 -0.31
C ALA A 73 -7.60 7.18 -1.23
N LEU A 74 -8.89 6.96 -1.08
CA LEU A 74 -9.95 7.54 -1.90
C LEU A 74 -10.96 8.25 -1.00
N LYS A 75 -11.38 9.46 -1.39
CA LYS A 75 -12.37 10.25 -0.68
C LYS A 75 -13.27 10.98 -1.66
N TYR A 76 -14.57 10.88 -1.43
CA TYR A 76 -15.60 11.61 -2.14
C TYR A 76 -16.33 12.59 -1.23
N THR A 77 -16.78 13.69 -1.80
CA THR A 77 -17.62 14.70 -1.15
C THR A 77 -18.80 15.03 -2.07
N TYR A 78 -19.87 15.58 -1.51
CA TYR A 78 -20.89 16.20 -2.34
C TYR A 78 -20.34 17.43 -3.06
N GLN A 79 -20.80 17.68 -4.27
CA GLN A 79 -20.38 18.85 -5.07
C GLN A 79 -20.77 20.16 -4.38
N ASN A 80 -21.91 20.20 -3.69
CA ASN A 80 -22.52 21.44 -3.20
C ASN A 80 -21.96 21.90 -1.84
N ASN A 81 -21.48 21.02 -0.98
CA ASN A 81 -21.16 21.38 0.40
C ASN A 81 -19.88 20.75 0.97
N ASN A 82 -19.09 20.06 0.14
CA ASN A 82 -17.86 19.36 0.56
C ASN A 82 -18.04 18.32 1.69
N THR A 83 -19.27 17.96 2.03
CA THR A 83 -19.51 16.90 3.03
C THR A 83 -18.99 15.58 2.50
N VAL A 84 -18.25 14.85 3.34
CA VAL A 84 -17.69 13.55 2.97
C VAL A 84 -18.84 12.56 2.81
N THR A 85 -19.00 12.03 1.60
CA THR A 85 -20.02 11.02 1.27
C THR A 85 -19.49 9.61 1.40
N HIS A 86 -18.23 9.43 0.98
CA HIS A 86 -17.57 8.13 1.00
C HIS A 86 -16.07 8.28 1.17
N GLN A 87 -15.46 7.39 1.93
CA GLN A 87 -14.02 7.29 2.09
C GLN A 87 -13.63 5.82 2.16
N LEU A 88 -12.60 5.45 1.39
CA LEU A 88 -12.11 4.09 1.26
C LEU A 88 -10.58 4.12 1.26
N HIS A 89 -9.97 3.38 2.17
CA HIS A 89 -8.55 3.08 2.14
C HIS A 89 -8.37 1.57 2.09
N GLY A 90 -7.37 1.10 1.36
CA GLY A 90 -7.12 -0.34 1.26
C GLY A 90 -5.93 -0.71 0.40
N CYS A 91 -5.73 -2.01 0.26
CA CYS A 91 -4.83 -2.58 -0.74
C CYS A 91 -5.57 -2.62 -2.09
N VAL A 92 -4.90 -2.34 -3.18
CA VAL A 92 -5.47 -2.40 -4.53
C VAL A 92 -4.44 -3.00 -5.49
N HIS A 93 -4.92 -3.69 -6.52
CA HIS A 93 -4.05 -4.07 -7.63
C HIS A 93 -3.74 -2.84 -8.50
N PRO A 94 -2.48 -2.60 -8.91
CA PRO A 94 -2.11 -1.43 -9.73
C PRO A 94 -2.96 -1.29 -10.99
N ASP A 95 -3.27 -2.40 -11.64
CA ASP A 95 -4.01 -2.43 -12.91
C ASP A 95 -5.51 -2.10 -12.78
N VAL A 96 -6.04 -2.00 -11.55
CA VAL A 96 -7.41 -1.50 -11.31
C VAL A 96 -7.53 -0.02 -11.68
N ASN A 97 -6.42 0.72 -11.64
CA ASN A 97 -6.35 2.14 -11.95
C ASN A 97 -7.40 2.96 -11.17
N ALA A 98 -7.46 2.73 -9.86
CA ALA A 98 -8.56 3.16 -8.99
C ALA A 98 -8.88 4.66 -9.05
N CYS A 99 -7.87 5.50 -9.33
CA CYS A 99 -8.07 6.95 -9.45
C CYS A 99 -8.68 7.39 -10.79
N ASN A 100 -8.74 6.53 -11.79
CA ASN A 100 -9.31 6.85 -13.10
C ASN A 100 -10.67 6.18 -13.35
N LEU A 101 -11.21 5.47 -12.36
CA LEU A 101 -12.54 4.86 -12.46
C LEU A 101 -13.64 5.91 -12.51
N TYR A 102 -14.65 5.67 -13.34
CA TYR A 102 -15.84 6.50 -13.44
C TYR A 102 -16.88 6.09 -12.40
N LEU A 103 -17.53 7.05 -11.78
CA LEU A 103 -18.66 6.79 -10.89
C LEU A 103 -19.85 6.23 -11.67
N LYS A 104 -20.68 5.43 -11.03
CA LYS A 104 -21.97 5.02 -11.57
C LYS A 104 -22.92 6.24 -11.61
N PRO A 105 -23.90 6.28 -12.52
CA PRO A 105 -24.80 7.43 -12.69
C PRO A 105 -25.48 7.91 -11.41
N GLN A 106 -25.87 6.99 -10.52
CA GLN A 106 -26.53 7.33 -9.25
C GLN A 106 -25.64 8.08 -8.27
N TYR A 107 -24.32 8.12 -8.49
CA TYR A 107 -23.34 8.83 -7.66
C TYR A 107 -22.75 10.05 -8.39
N SER A 108 -23.38 10.51 -9.47
CA SER A 108 -22.92 11.65 -10.29
C SER A 108 -22.81 12.97 -9.53
N SER A 109 -23.57 13.12 -8.41
CA SER A 109 -23.46 14.28 -7.50
C SER A 109 -22.22 14.27 -6.61
N TRP A 110 -21.42 13.20 -6.64
CA TRP A 110 -20.20 13.11 -5.88
C TRP A 110 -19.01 13.65 -6.66
N ARG A 111 -18.14 14.36 -5.94
CA ARG A 111 -16.85 14.84 -6.46
C ARG A 111 -15.72 14.09 -5.77
N ARG A 112 -14.74 13.63 -6.52
CA ARG A 112 -13.52 13.06 -5.99
C ARG A 112 -12.70 14.14 -5.32
N ALA A 113 -12.71 14.19 -3.99
CA ALA A 113 -11.96 15.17 -3.21
C ALA A 113 -10.49 14.75 -3.00
N GLN A 114 -10.23 13.45 -2.98
CA GLN A 114 -8.89 12.89 -2.87
C GLN A 114 -8.83 11.53 -3.55
N CYS A 115 -7.76 11.28 -4.28
CA CYS A 115 -7.36 9.94 -4.70
C CYS A 115 -5.83 9.85 -4.72
N LYS A 116 -5.30 8.87 -4.04
CA LYS A 116 -3.87 8.57 -4.00
C LYS A 116 -3.68 7.07 -4.08
N VAL A 117 -2.85 6.63 -5.02
CA VAL A 117 -2.32 5.27 -5.10
C VAL A 117 -0.81 5.35 -4.89
N CYS A 118 -0.24 4.49 -4.08
CA CYS A 118 1.18 4.52 -3.75
C CYS A 118 1.70 3.13 -3.34
N SER A 119 2.95 2.84 -3.68
CA SER A 119 3.59 1.53 -3.51
C SER A 119 4.42 1.40 -2.22
N GLY A 120 4.49 2.44 -1.40
CA GLY A 120 5.25 2.44 -0.15
C GLY A 120 4.45 1.89 1.03
N ASP A 121 5.14 1.32 2.01
CA ASP A 121 4.50 0.83 3.24
C ASP A 121 3.77 1.96 3.97
N LYS A 122 2.49 1.75 4.28
CA LYS A 122 1.60 2.71 4.97
C LYS A 122 1.50 4.10 4.32
N CYS A 123 1.75 4.20 3.02
CA CYS A 123 1.80 5.47 2.28
C CYS A 123 0.43 6.14 2.08
N ASN A 124 -0.67 5.42 2.29
CA ASN A 124 -2.05 5.93 2.19
C ASN A 124 -2.61 6.49 3.50
N LYS A 125 -1.75 6.82 4.46
CA LYS A 125 -2.14 7.62 5.63
C LYS A 125 -2.56 9.01 5.18
N ASN A 126 -3.53 9.62 5.87
CA ASN A 126 -3.92 11.01 5.63
C ASN A 126 -2.70 11.95 5.58
N PRO A 127 -2.66 12.97 4.70
CA PRO A 127 -1.46 13.75 4.40
C PRO A 127 -0.80 14.49 5.57
N ALA A 128 -1.44 14.56 6.73
CA ALA A 128 -0.89 15.21 7.93
C ALA A 128 0.27 14.46 8.63
N GLY A 129 0.81 13.35 8.08
CA GLY A 129 1.80 12.56 8.81
C GLY A 129 2.80 11.73 8.02
N ALA A 130 3.04 12.02 6.75
CA ALA A 130 3.93 11.19 5.91
C ALA A 130 5.37 11.73 5.86
N LEU A 131 6.10 11.62 6.97
CA LEU A 131 7.57 11.55 6.94
C LEU A 131 7.95 10.06 6.91
N SER A 132 7.97 9.47 5.72
CA SER A 132 8.50 8.12 5.51
C SER A 132 10.03 8.16 5.56
N ARG A 133 10.59 7.89 6.74
CA ARG A 133 12.01 7.55 6.85
C ARG A 133 12.20 6.14 6.27
N SER A 134 12.92 6.05 5.16
CA SER A 134 13.33 4.79 4.58
C SER A 134 14.32 4.08 5.51
N HIS A 135 13.89 3.01 6.17
CA HIS A 135 14.76 2.17 7.02
C HIS A 135 15.82 1.39 6.20
N TYR A 136 15.68 1.33 4.89
CA TYR A 136 16.58 0.58 4.00
C TYR A 136 18.00 1.15 3.94
N THR A 137 18.15 2.48 4.04
CA THR A 137 19.46 3.15 4.03
C THR A 137 20.32 2.80 5.25
N ILE A 138 19.72 2.57 6.40
CA ILE A 138 20.44 2.25 7.64
C ILE A 138 20.96 0.82 7.61
N VAL A 139 20.16 -0.12 7.11
CA VAL A 139 20.54 -1.54 7.00
C VAL A 139 21.64 -1.73 5.96
N ALA A 140 21.55 -1.06 4.80
CA ALA A 140 22.58 -1.13 3.76
C ALA A 140 23.93 -0.55 4.24
N ALA A 141 23.93 0.58 4.94
CA ALA A 141 25.13 1.18 5.51
C ALA A 141 25.77 0.30 6.59
N GLY A 142 24.97 -0.34 7.45
CA GLY A 142 25.44 -1.29 8.47
C GLY A 142 26.09 -2.54 7.87
N LEU A 143 25.50 -3.10 6.82
CA LEU A 143 26.05 -4.26 6.09
C LEU A 143 27.36 -3.93 5.40
N ALA A 144 27.50 -2.76 4.79
CA ALA A 144 28.74 -2.32 4.15
C ALA A 144 29.88 -2.17 5.15
N LEU A 145 29.61 -1.65 6.35
CA LEU A 145 30.62 -1.49 7.41
C LEU A 145 31.08 -2.85 7.98
N VAL A 146 30.16 -3.81 8.12
CA VAL A 146 30.50 -5.16 8.60
C VAL A 146 31.34 -5.90 7.55
N LEU A 147 30.99 -5.80 6.28
CA LEU A 147 31.75 -6.40 5.18
C LEU A 147 33.15 -5.79 5.07
N ALA A 148 33.30 -4.48 5.21
CA ALA A 148 34.60 -3.81 5.20
C ALA A 148 35.54 -4.29 6.32
N LYS A 149 35.00 -4.58 7.52
CA LYS A 149 35.79 -5.15 8.65
C LYS A 149 36.20 -6.61 8.46
N ILE A 150 35.48 -7.38 7.63
CA ILE A 150 35.77 -8.80 7.40
C ILE A 150 36.83 -8.96 6.30
N TYR A 151 36.94 -8.00 5.39
CA TYR A 151 37.85 -8.03 4.24
C TYR A 151 39.10 -7.14 4.39
N ALA A 152 39.18 -6.32 5.45
CA ALA A 152 40.39 -5.60 5.85
C ALA A 152 41.23 -6.44 6.85
#